data_66cef1eddd652cbca962b02876b69c9e
#
_entry.id   66cef1eddd652cbca962b02876b69c9e
#
_cell.length_a   1.000
_cell.length_b   1.000
_cell.length_c   1.000
_cell.angle_alpha   90.00
_cell.angle_beta   90.00
_cell.angle_gamma   90.00
#
_symmetry.space_group_name_H-M   'P 1'
#
loop_
_entity.id
_entity.type
_entity.pdbx_description
1 polymer ?
#
loop_
_entity_poly.entity_id
_entity_poly.type
_entity_poly.pdbx_seq_one_letter_code
_entity_poly.pdbx_strand_id
1 'polypeptide(L)'
;MRATLPTVGLAPDPAVPARDVLLDGAEMGERLAALIGADGPLDVDRCELGRVKYRVGGSLRVVHELDISGSRFIVAGRTFAGGRSERVYERALATARPFGPLRGVAHDPELETVFWTFPNDRKIATLRDLVPDTDAISQLVGRPITRMLLAAYAPEKAATAACFDEIAGRPIAYAKVFADAGELAASLHAHTAVFDALGTANSALRVPAVLAWSDEQRMIVVEAVEGRRVDTLRGPEHLEAMRRFGAALGTLHSLPAPAGVEPFERLEPGRQAPAAELVGRARPDVAAAAERLAGDLAIEAPAPAEPVCLHGDVHLKNGLLQARRIALIDLDQVGLGPAAADLGSAMAGIRYHALVADEAARGERLQRALLDGYASLRELPDAHALRWHVAAALLSERALRAVNRVRPDGLARLGAVLADARAALRGEVAP
;
A
#
# COMPACT_ATOMS: atom_id res chain seq x y z
N MET A 1 12.62 -27.23 -11.41
CA MET A 1 13.80 -26.35 -11.29
C MET A 1 13.49 -25.41 -10.13
N ARG A 2 14.12 -25.61 -8.95
CA ARG A 2 13.86 -24.82 -7.75
C ARG A 2 14.31 -23.38 -8.01
N ALA A 3 13.39 -22.45 -8.13
CA ALA A 3 13.69 -21.03 -8.07
C ALA A 3 13.99 -20.68 -6.60
N THR A 4 15.21 -20.89 -6.17
CA THR A 4 15.72 -20.26 -4.96
C THR A 4 15.64 -18.75 -5.20
N LEU A 5 14.76 -18.08 -4.45
CA LEU A 5 14.83 -16.62 -4.36
C LEU A 5 16.26 -16.27 -3.95
N PRO A 6 16.95 -15.38 -4.68
CA PRO A 6 18.29 -14.96 -4.29
C PRO A 6 18.18 -14.45 -2.86
N THR A 7 19.10 -14.90 -2.01
CA THR A 7 19.26 -14.46 -0.62
C THR A 7 19.10 -12.93 -0.65
N VAL A 8 17.99 -12.44 -0.17
CA VAL A 8 17.72 -11.01 -0.19
C VAL A 8 18.78 -10.40 0.67
N GLY A 9 19.70 -9.61 0.12
CA GLY A 9 20.88 -9.09 0.78
C GLY A 9 20.58 -8.12 1.93
N LEU A 10 19.69 -8.52 2.83
CA LEU A 10 19.36 -7.84 4.07
C LEU A 10 20.25 -8.38 5.19
N ALA A 11 20.79 -7.51 6.02
CA ALA A 11 21.54 -7.88 7.21
C ALA A 11 20.72 -8.79 8.14
N PRO A 12 21.37 -9.71 8.89
CA PRO A 12 20.69 -10.48 9.92
C PRO A 12 19.96 -9.57 10.91
N ASP A 13 18.75 -9.98 11.33
CA ASP A 13 17.95 -9.23 12.31
C ASP A 13 17.70 -10.11 13.54
N PRO A 14 18.36 -9.83 14.68
CA PRO A 14 18.17 -10.62 15.90
C PRO A 14 16.74 -10.59 16.45
N ALA A 15 15.95 -9.57 16.12
CA ALA A 15 14.53 -9.48 16.51
C ALA A 15 13.62 -10.37 15.65
N VAL A 16 14.11 -10.83 14.49
CA VAL A 16 13.37 -11.69 13.55
C VAL A 16 14.33 -12.73 12.95
N PRO A 17 14.89 -13.65 13.76
CA PRO A 17 15.92 -14.60 13.31
C PRO A 17 15.41 -15.54 12.21
N ALA A 18 14.14 -15.90 12.24
CA ALA A 18 13.49 -16.77 11.26
C ALA A 18 12.99 -16.02 9.98
N ARG A 19 13.42 -14.76 9.78
CA ARG A 19 12.94 -13.93 8.65
C ARG A 19 13.08 -14.64 7.30
N ASP A 20 14.26 -15.17 7.02
CA ASP A 20 14.57 -15.71 5.69
C ASP A 20 13.81 -17.01 5.41
N VAL A 21 13.57 -17.84 6.44
CA VAL A 21 12.68 -19.02 6.37
C VAL A 21 11.24 -18.58 6.04
N LEU A 22 10.72 -17.61 6.76
CA LEU A 22 9.34 -17.09 6.54
C LEU A 22 9.14 -16.44 5.17
N LEU A 23 10.22 -16.06 4.49
CA LEU A 23 10.20 -15.50 3.14
C LEU A 23 10.36 -16.57 2.05
N ASP A 24 10.77 -17.79 2.40
CA ASP A 24 10.92 -18.90 1.46
C ASP A 24 9.57 -19.64 1.28
N GLY A 25 8.97 -19.50 0.09
CA GLY A 25 7.68 -20.11 -0.20
C GLY A 25 7.76 -21.66 -0.21
N ALA A 26 8.88 -22.25 -0.62
CA ALA A 26 9.01 -23.72 -0.67
C ALA A 26 9.09 -24.30 0.74
N GLU A 27 9.98 -23.75 1.59
CA GLU A 27 10.10 -24.19 2.97
C GLU A 27 8.80 -23.93 3.76
N MET A 28 8.17 -22.78 3.57
CA MET A 28 6.90 -22.48 4.21
C MET A 28 5.76 -23.37 3.71
N GLY A 29 5.78 -23.81 2.46
CA GLY A 29 4.81 -24.78 1.93
C GLY A 29 4.83 -26.08 2.70
N GLU A 30 6.02 -26.66 2.92
CA GLU A 30 6.21 -27.91 3.69
C GLU A 30 5.78 -27.73 5.16
N ARG A 31 6.20 -26.63 5.81
CA ARG A 31 5.84 -26.34 7.20
C ARG A 31 4.35 -26.10 7.38
N LEU A 32 3.74 -25.29 6.54
CA LEU A 32 2.32 -25.00 6.61
C LEU A 32 1.47 -26.23 6.31
N ALA A 33 1.87 -27.09 5.37
CA ALA A 33 1.22 -28.37 5.10
C ALA A 33 1.08 -29.24 6.35
N ALA A 34 2.11 -29.26 7.18
CA ALA A 34 2.10 -30.03 8.44
C ALA A 34 1.28 -29.34 9.55
N LEU A 35 1.20 -28.00 9.55
CA LEU A 35 0.67 -27.22 10.69
C LEU A 35 -0.82 -26.88 10.58
N ILE A 36 -1.32 -26.54 9.36
CA ILE A 36 -2.61 -25.86 9.23
C ILE A 36 -3.80 -26.78 8.93
N GLY A 37 -3.59 -28.04 8.61
CA GLY A 37 -4.69 -28.98 8.32
C GLY A 37 -5.54 -29.26 9.55
N ALA A 38 -6.88 -29.23 9.41
CA ALA A 38 -7.80 -29.48 10.50
C ALA A 38 -7.72 -30.94 10.97
N ASP A 39 -7.66 -31.88 10.05
CA ASP A 39 -7.69 -33.32 10.30
C ASP A 39 -6.33 -34.03 10.11
N GLY A 40 -5.25 -33.28 9.91
CA GLY A 40 -3.88 -33.79 9.68
C GLY A 40 -3.13 -33.00 8.64
N PRO A 41 -1.95 -33.49 8.23
CA PRO A 41 -1.15 -32.84 7.19
C PRO A 41 -1.92 -32.72 5.86
N LEU A 42 -1.68 -31.64 5.13
CA LEU A 42 -2.28 -31.35 3.84
C LEU A 42 -1.29 -31.62 2.69
N ASP A 43 -1.85 -31.93 1.53
CA ASP A 43 -1.09 -31.92 0.29
C ASP A 43 -1.19 -30.52 -0.33
N VAL A 44 -0.11 -29.74 -0.22
CA VAL A 44 -0.03 -28.36 -0.71
C VAL A 44 0.66 -28.38 -2.06
N ASP A 45 -0.13 -28.16 -3.13
CA ASP A 45 0.37 -28.17 -4.52
C ASP A 45 1.37 -27.02 -4.77
N ARG A 46 1.12 -25.85 -4.13
CA ARG A 46 1.92 -24.64 -4.30
C ARG A 46 1.79 -23.72 -3.08
N CYS A 47 2.90 -23.08 -2.70
CA CYS A 47 2.92 -22.00 -1.72
C CYS A 47 3.68 -20.81 -2.30
N GLU A 48 3.02 -19.67 -2.37
CA GLU A 48 3.61 -18.41 -2.84
C GLU A 48 3.63 -17.37 -1.73
N LEU A 49 4.77 -16.66 -1.62
CA LEU A 49 4.86 -15.48 -0.78
C LEU A 49 4.12 -14.30 -1.45
N GLY A 50 3.02 -13.89 -0.87
CA GLY A 50 2.22 -12.76 -1.34
C GLY A 50 2.71 -11.43 -0.74
N ARG A 51 2.20 -11.06 0.41
CA ARG A 51 2.49 -9.76 1.04
C ARG A 51 3.47 -9.87 2.19
N VAL A 52 4.44 -8.95 2.23
CA VAL A 52 5.39 -8.82 3.34
C VAL A 52 5.23 -7.45 4.02
N LYS A 53 5.31 -7.42 5.35
CA LYS A 53 5.51 -6.21 6.15
C LYS A 53 6.58 -6.48 7.21
N TYR A 54 7.79 -6.17 6.87
CA TYR A 54 8.95 -6.27 7.74
C TYR A 54 9.16 -4.96 8.49
N ARG A 55 9.30 -5.03 9.80
CA ARG A 55 9.74 -3.96 10.67
C ARG A 55 11.13 -4.30 11.17
N VAL A 56 12.13 -3.65 10.63
CA VAL A 56 13.54 -3.85 11.02
C VAL A 56 13.70 -3.68 12.52
N GLY A 57 14.32 -4.67 13.17
CA GLY A 57 14.49 -4.70 14.62
C GLY A 57 13.20 -4.92 15.42
N GLY A 58 12.14 -5.42 14.81
CA GLY A 58 10.85 -5.54 15.51
C GLY A 58 10.04 -6.79 15.19
N SER A 59 9.49 -6.90 13.99
CA SER A 59 8.59 -8.01 13.64
C SER A 59 8.42 -8.19 12.14
N LEU A 60 8.03 -9.39 11.74
CA LEU A 60 7.66 -9.70 10.38
C LEU A 60 6.19 -10.14 10.31
N ARG A 61 5.47 -9.67 9.30
CA ARG A 61 4.20 -10.23 8.86
C ARG A 61 4.35 -10.68 7.43
N VAL A 62 3.87 -11.89 7.15
CA VAL A 62 3.86 -12.49 5.83
C VAL A 62 2.44 -12.94 5.48
N VAL A 63 2.14 -12.98 4.20
CA VAL A 63 0.95 -13.63 3.67
C VAL A 63 1.43 -14.68 2.69
N HIS A 64 1.04 -15.92 2.90
CA HIS A 64 1.27 -17.02 1.97
C HIS A 64 -0.06 -17.36 1.28
N GLU A 65 -0.01 -17.56 -0.02
CA GLU A 65 -1.09 -18.08 -0.84
C GLU A 65 -0.80 -19.54 -1.14
N LEU A 66 -1.72 -20.42 -0.74
CA LEU A 66 -1.59 -21.87 -0.87
C LEU A 66 -2.59 -22.38 -1.88
N ASP A 67 -2.15 -23.17 -2.83
CA ASP A 67 -3.03 -23.95 -3.70
C ASP A 67 -3.12 -25.37 -3.10
N ILE A 68 -4.34 -25.83 -2.77
CA ILE A 68 -4.64 -27.12 -2.15
C ILE A 68 -5.82 -27.72 -2.90
N SER A 69 -5.62 -28.84 -3.58
CA SER A 69 -6.67 -29.54 -4.36
C SER A 69 -7.43 -28.60 -5.30
N GLY A 70 -6.70 -27.70 -5.99
CA GLY A 70 -7.26 -26.76 -6.96
C GLY A 70 -7.98 -25.55 -6.35
N SER A 71 -7.98 -25.41 -5.03
CA SER A 71 -8.53 -24.25 -4.32
C SER A 71 -7.44 -23.39 -3.72
N ARG A 72 -7.61 -22.05 -3.78
CA ARG A 72 -6.66 -21.11 -3.20
C ARG A 72 -7.05 -20.69 -1.79
N PHE A 73 -6.10 -20.80 -0.86
CA PHE A 73 -6.21 -20.39 0.52
C PHE A 73 -5.16 -19.35 0.88
N ILE A 74 -5.46 -18.51 1.86
CA ILE A 74 -4.57 -17.44 2.31
C ILE A 74 -4.25 -17.66 3.78
N VAL A 75 -2.97 -17.60 4.11
CA VAL A 75 -2.44 -17.74 5.47
C VAL A 75 -1.59 -16.53 5.82
N ALA A 76 -1.96 -15.82 6.88
CA ALA A 76 -1.22 -14.67 7.37
C ALA A 76 -0.38 -15.08 8.60
N GLY A 77 0.94 -14.93 8.52
CA GLY A 77 1.88 -15.21 9.61
C GLY A 77 2.39 -13.92 10.26
N ARG A 78 2.60 -13.96 11.58
CA ARG A 78 3.26 -12.89 12.32
C ARG A 78 4.22 -13.43 13.37
N THR A 79 5.44 -12.86 13.41
CA THR A 79 6.46 -13.18 14.41
C THR A 79 6.22 -12.45 15.74
N PHE A 80 6.55 -13.11 16.85
CA PHE A 80 6.44 -12.58 18.21
C PHE A 80 7.69 -12.96 18.99
N ALA A 81 8.72 -12.14 18.94
CA ALA A 81 9.99 -12.41 19.61
C ALA A 81 9.85 -12.59 21.13
N GLY A 82 10.76 -13.38 21.72
CA GLY A 82 10.90 -13.58 23.16
C GLY A 82 9.82 -14.46 23.77
N GLY A 83 9.44 -15.56 23.11
CA GLY A 83 8.51 -16.58 23.63
C GLY A 83 7.05 -16.11 23.74
N ARG A 84 6.70 -14.98 23.15
CA ARG A 84 5.31 -14.44 23.23
C ARG A 84 4.35 -15.10 22.26
N SER A 85 4.87 -15.84 21.28
CA SER A 85 4.06 -16.48 20.22
C SER A 85 3.06 -17.48 20.79
N GLU A 86 3.46 -18.32 21.76
CA GLU A 86 2.59 -19.30 22.39
C GLU A 86 1.35 -18.64 23.07
N ARG A 87 1.56 -17.63 23.90
CA ARG A 87 0.47 -16.88 24.55
C ARG A 87 -0.48 -16.24 23.54
N VAL A 88 0.05 -15.75 22.40
CA VAL A 88 -0.77 -15.18 21.34
C VAL A 88 -1.59 -16.27 20.66
N TYR A 89 -1.00 -17.42 20.40
CA TYR A 89 -1.67 -18.58 19.85
C TYR A 89 -2.80 -19.08 20.74
N GLU A 90 -2.56 -19.30 22.04
CA GLU A 90 -3.57 -19.72 23.02
C GLU A 90 -4.79 -18.78 23.02
N ARG A 91 -4.56 -17.46 23.01
CA ARG A 91 -5.66 -16.48 22.91
C ARG A 91 -6.41 -16.55 21.59
N ALA A 92 -5.69 -16.79 20.48
CA ALA A 92 -6.31 -16.88 19.17
C ALA A 92 -7.18 -18.12 19.01
N LEU A 93 -6.83 -19.25 19.66
CA LEU A 93 -7.62 -20.48 19.66
C LEU A 93 -9.06 -20.27 20.15
N ALA A 94 -9.26 -19.37 21.11
CA ALA A 94 -10.58 -19.11 21.69
C ALA A 94 -11.59 -18.55 20.66
N THR A 95 -11.09 -17.88 19.63
CA THR A 95 -11.93 -17.19 18.63
C THR A 95 -11.77 -17.70 17.21
N ALA A 96 -10.66 -18.37 16.91
CA ALA A 96 -10.38 -18.87 15.57
C ALA A 96 -11.35 -20.00 15.18
N ARG A 97 -11.80 -20.00 13.93
CA ARG A 97 -12.70 -21.03 13.38
C ARG A 97 -12.08 -21.67 12.15
N PRO A 98 -12.24 -22.98 11.97
CA PRO A 98 -11.82 -23.65 10.75
C PRO A 98 -12.46 -23.02 9.50
N PHE A 99 -11.74 -23.09 8.38
CA PHE A 99 -12.22 -22.65 7.07
C PHE A 99 -11.79 -23.65 6.00
N GLY A 100 -12.74 -24.34 5.39
CA GLY A 100 -12.47 -25.47 4.52
C GLY A 100 -11.67 -26.56 5.25
N PRO A 101 -10.58 -27.06 4.65
CA PRO A 101 -9.75 -28.11 5.28
C PRO A 101 -8.77 -27.54 6.32
N LEU A 102 -8.80 -26.22 6.58
CA LEU A 102 -7.81 -25.54 7.40
C LEU A 102 -8.35 -25.25 8.82
N ARG A 103 -7.52 -25.45 9.84
CA ARG A 103 -7.78 -24.87 11.18
C ARG A 103 -7.64 -23.36 11.12
N GLY A 104 -8.37 -22.64 11.97
CA GLY A 104 -8.41 -21.16 11.93
C GLY A 104 -7.12 -20.48 12.34
N VAL A 105 -6.29 -21.15 13.16
CA VAL A 105 -5.01 -20.65 13.65
C VAL A 105 -4.03 -21.81 13.87
N ALA A 106 -2.74 -21.55 13.62
CA ALA A 106 -1.64 -22.49 13.88
C ALA A 106 -0.46 -21.75 14.49
N HIS A 107 0.46 -22.48 15.12
CA HIS A 107 1.66 -21.96 15.77
C HIS A 107 2.87 -22.77 15.39
N ASP A 108 3.93 -22.08 14.97
CA ASP A 108 5.26 -22.64 14.82
C ASP A 108 6.15 -22.04 15.92
N PRO A 109 6.48 -22.81 16.97
CA PRO A 109 7.31 -22.32 18.08
C PRO A 109 8.77 -22.09 17.67
N GLU A 110 9.31 -22.83 16.69
CA GLU A 110 10.69 -22.66 16.21
C GLU A 110 10.85 -21.30 15.49
N LEU A 111 9.82 -20.89 14.76
CA LEU A 111 9.80 -19.60 14.06
C LEU A 111 9.24 -18.47 14.94
N GLU A 112 8.86 -18.74 16.19
CA GLU A 112 8.14 -17.80 17.07
C GLU A 112 6.97 -17.11 16.33
N THR A 113 6.21 -17.86 15.50
CA THR A 113 5.23 -17.33 14.56
C THR A 113 3.86 -17.96 14.78
N VAL A 114 2.84 -17.10 14.79
CA VAL A 114 1.43 -17.53 14.76
C VAL A 114 0.87 -17.25 13.37
N PHE A 115 0.13 -18.24 12.84
CA PHE A 115 -0.49 -18.20 11.53
C PHE A 115 -2.01 -18.18 11.65
N TRP A 116 -2.67 -17.25 10.97
CA TRP A 116 -4.13 -17.17 10.83
C TRP A 116 -4.53 -17.54 9.41
N THR A 117 -5.44 -18.48 9.27
CA THR A 117 -6.00 -18.86 7.97
C THR A 117 -7.18 -17.94 7.66
N PHE A 118 -7.11 -17.20 6.56
CA PHE A 118 -8.19 -16.32 6.13
C PHE A 118 -9.53 -17.10 6.05
N PRO A 119 -10.68 -16.57 6.56
CA PRO A 119 -10.90 -15.18 6.99
C PRO A 119 -10.64 -14.91 8.50
N ASN A 120 -9.84 -15.72 9.19
CA ASN A 120 -9.41 -15.34 10.53
C ASN A 120 -8.31 -14.28 10.44
N ASP A 121 -8.37 -13.28 11.32
CA ASP A 121 -7.35 -12.25 11.47
C ASP A 121 -7.22 -11.86 12.94
N ARG A 122 -6.03 -11.49 13.37
CA ARG A 122 -5.76 -11.13 14.77
C ARG A 122 -6.49 -9.88 15.23
N LYS A 123 -6.73 -8.91 14.33
CA LYS A 123 -7.30 -7.60 14.66
C LYS A 123 -8.59 -7.27 13.92
N ILE A 124 -8.81 -7.83 12.75
CA ILE A 124 -10.02 -7.58 11.96
C ILE A 124 -11.07 -8.63 12.36
N ALA A 125 -11.73 -8.39 13.48
CA ALA A 125 -12.72 -9.35 14.04
C ALA A 125 -13.89 -9.59 13.08
N THR A 126 -14.28 -8.55 12.33
CA THR A 126 -15.41 -8.54 11.38
C THR A 126 -15.04 -9.07 9.98
N LEU A 127 -13.82 -9.56 9.78
CA LEU A 127 -13.40 -10.06 8.46
C LEU A 127 -14.23 -11.26 7.98
N ARG A 128 -14.75 -12.05 8.92
CA ARG A 128 -15.60 -13.21 8.61
C ARG A 128 -16.98 -12.81 8.09
N ASP A 129 -17.44 -11.61 8.48
CA ASP A 129 -18.73 -11.08 8.04
C ASP A 129 -18.64 -10.55 6.60
N LEU A 130 -17.42 -10.26 6.13
CA LEU A 130 -17.16 -9.85 4.75
C LEU A 130 -17.14 -11.04 3.76
N VAL A 131 -16.92 -12.25 4.24
CA VAL A 131 -16.77 -13.47 3.43
C VAL A 131 -17.55 -14.60 4.15
N PRO A 132 -18.61 -15.04 3.72
CA PRO A 132 -19.35 -15.29 2.50
C PRO A 132 -20.74 -14.62 2.45
N ASP A 133 -21.06 -13.71 3.37
CA ASP A 133 -22.42 -13.18 3.48
C ASP A 133 -22.64 -11.98 2.53
N THR A 134 -23.19 -12.27 1.35
CA THR A 134 -23.59 -11.25 0.39
C THR A 134 -24.87 -10.53 0.79
N ASP A 135 -25.70 -11.11 1.66
CA ASP A 135 -27.01 -10.56 2.02
C ASP A 135 -26.84 -9.31 2.91
N ALA A 136 -25.93 -9.36 3.88
CA ALA A 136 -25.63 -8.21 4.73
C ALA A 136 -25.16 -6.99 3.92
N ILE A 137 -24.25 -7.21 2.95
CA ILE A 137 -23.76 -6.14 2.06
C ILE A 137 -24.89 -5.68 1.13
N SER A 138 -25.72 -6.59 0.60
CA SER A 138 -26.87 -6.26 -0.26
C SER A 138 -27.86 -5.35 0.46
N GLN A 139 -28.16 -5.66 1.72
CA GLN A 139 -29.04 -4.84 2.57
C GLN A 139 -28.42 -3.46 2.84
N LEU A 140 -27.15 -3.43 3.19
CA LEU A 140 -26.42 -2.19 3.49
C LEU A 140 -26.37 -1.24 2.30
N VAL A 141 -26.15 -1.78 1.09
CA VAL A 141 -26.03 -0.99 -0.17
C VAL A 141 -27.41 -0.74 -0.81
N GLY A 142 -28.45 -1.47 -0.41
CA GLY A 142 -29.80 -1.37 -0.96
C GLY A 142 -29.95 -1.95 -2.38
N ARG A 143 -29.02 -2.85 -2.78
CA ARG A 143 -29.06 -3.54 -4.08
C ARG A 143 -28.44 -4.92 -4.01
N PRO A 144 -28.85 -5.89 -4.85
CA PRO A 144 -28.35 -7.25 -4.82
C PRO A 144 -26.86 -7.33 -5.08
N ILE A 145 -26.12 -7.98 -4.19
CA ILE A 145 -24.74 -8.42 -4.36
C ILE A 145 -24.77 -9.95 -4.41
N THR A 146 -24.35 -10.53 -5.51
CA THR A 146 -24.44 -11.98 -5.73
C THR A 146 -23.12 -12.70 -5.51
N ARG A 147 -22.01 -11.96 -5.58
CA ARG A 147 -20.67 -12.50 -5.41
C ARG A 147 -19.73 -11.45 -4.83
N MET A 148 -18.83 -11.90 -3.95
CA MET A 148 -17.73 -11.10 -3.44
C MET A 148 -16.40 -11.82 -3.68
N LEU A 149 -15.38 -11.07 -4.09
CA LEU A 149 -14.02 -11.56 -4.28
C LEU A 149 -13.03 -10.69 -3.52
N LEU A 150 -12.13 -11.33 -2.77
CA LEU A 150 -11.07 -10.61 -2.07
C LEU A 150 -10.17 -9.89 -3.09
N ALA A 151 -10.15 -8.57 -3.03
CA ALA A 151 -9.33 -7.72 -3.89
C ALA A 151 -7.99 -7.33 -3.23
N ALA A 152 -7.99 -7.15 -1.90
CA ALA A 152 -6.78 -6.84 -1.14
C ALA A 152 -6.91 -7.30 0.31
N TYR A 153 -5.80 -7.80 0.87
CA TYR A 153 -5.70 -8.13 2.29
C TYR A 153 -4.40 -7.60 2.88
N ALA A 154 -4.53 -6.81 3.91
CA ALA A 154 -3.42 -6.32 4.73
C ALA A 154 -3.63 -6.80 6.17
N PRO A 155 -3.02 -7.92 6.58
CA PRO A 155 -3.23 -8.50 7.91
C PRO A 155 -3.11 -7.48 9.02
N GLU A 156 -4.02 -7.53 9.98
CA GLU A 156 -4.12 -6.62 11.13
C GLU A 156 -4.36 -5.14 10.77
N LYS A 157 -4.72 -4.84 9.52
CA LYS A 157 -5.04 -3.47 9.11
C LYS A 157 -6.40 -3.38 8.42
N ALA A 158 -6.54 -3.98 7.23
CA ALA A 158 -7.76 -3.90 6.45
C ALA A 158 -7.84 -5.02 5.41
N ALA A 159 -9.06 -5.34 4.98
CA ALA A 159 -9.32 -6.15 3.81
C ALA A 159 -10.35 -5.48 2.92
N THR A 160 -10.24 -5.67 1.61
CA THR A 160 -11.15 -5.12 0.61
C THR A 160 -11.68 -6.24 -0.27
N ALA A 161 -12.99 -6.32 -0.43
CA ALA A 161 -13.65 -7.23 -1.36
C ALA A 161 -14.30 -6.44 -2.51
N ALA A 162 -14.16 -6.97 -3.72
CA ALA A 162 -14.90 -6.53 -4.88
C ALA A 162 -16.29 -7.17 -4.86
N CYS A 163 -17.34 -6.36 -4.98
CA CYS A 163 -18.74 -6.77 -4.95
C CYS A 163 -19.33 -6.77 -6.35
N PHE A 164 -20.02 -7.87 -6.73
CA PHE A 164 -20.59 -8.07 -8.05
C PHE A 164 -22.10 -8.28 -7.96
N ASP A 165 -22.84 -7.80 -8.94
CA ASP A 165 -24.22 -8.18 -9.19
C ASP A 165 -24.32 -9.29 -10.26
N GLU A 166 -25.54 -9.77 -10.56
CA GLU A 166 -25.76 -10.82 -11.55
C GLU A 166 -25.46 -10.38 -12.99
N ILE A 167 -25.50 -9.08 -13.28
CA ILE A 167 -25.57 -8.56 -14.64
C ILE A 167 -24.21 -8.00 -15.10
N ALA A 168 -23.47 -7.33 -14.21
CA ALA A 168 -22.39 -6.43 -14.62
C ALA A 168 -21.11 -7.12 -15.08
N GLY A 169 -20.86 -8.40 -14.79
CA GLY A 169 -19.60 -9.09 -15.13
C GLY A 169 -18.31 -8.44 -14.55
N ARG A 170 -18.45 -7.30 -13.87
CA ARG A 170 -17.43 -6.46 -13.25
C ARG A 170 -17.88 -5.99 -11.88
N PRO A 171 -16.94 -5.56 -11.00
CA PRO A 171 -17.33 -5.03 -9.71
C PRO A 171 -18.24 -3.81 -9.87
N ILE A 172 -19.24 -3.71 -8.99
CA ILE A 172 -20.13 -2.54 -8.88
C ILE A 172 -19.81 -1.71 -7.64
N ALA A 173 -19.17 -2.32 -6.63
CA ALA A 173 -18.72 -1.68 -5.41
C ALA A 173 -17.46 -2.38 -4.87
N TYR A 174 -16.79 -1.71 -3.94
CA TYR A 174 -15.75 -2.29 -3.10
C TYR A 174 -16.12 -2.10 -1.63
N ALA A 175 -16.18 -3.21 -0.89
CA ALA A 175 -16.39 -3.20 0.55
C ALA A 175 -15.02 -3.33 1.25
N LYS A 176 -14.69 -2.41 2.15
CA LYS A 176 -13.42 -2.40 2.89
C LYS A 176 -13.71 -2.42 4.38
N VAL A 177 -13.16 -3.43 5.07
CA VAL A 177 -13.24 -3.56 6.53
C VAL A 177 -11.91 -3.17 7.16
N PHE A 178 -11.97 -2.51 8.32
CA PHE A 178 -10.82 -1.99 9.04
C PHE A 178 -10.63 -2.73 10.38
N ALA A 179 -9.38 -2.85 10.81
CA ALA A 179 -9.07 -3.34 12.14
C ALA A 179 -9.42 -2.34 13.24
N ASP A 180 -9.40 -1.06 12.91
CA ASP A 180 -9.57 0.06 13.84
C ASP A 180 -10.74 0.96 13.43
N ALA A 181 -11.56 1.35 14.40
CA ALA A 181 -12.72 2.21 14.16
C ALA A 181 -12.33 3.65 13.79
N GLY A 182 -11.21 4.14 14.32
CA GLY A 182 -10.69 5.45 13.95
C GLY A 182 -10.20 5.49 12.49
N GLU A 183 -9.59 4.39 12.00
CA GLU A 183 -9.23 4.27 10.57
C GLU A 183 -10.49 4.28 9.67
N LEU A 184 -11.60 3.64 10.09
CA LEU A 184 -12.88 3.75 9.36
C LEU A 184 -13.39 5.18 9.36
N ALA A 185 -13.48 5.82 10.53
CA ALA A 185 -14.01 7.17 10.66
C ALA A 185 -13.21 8.18 9.82
N ALA A 186 -11.88 8.09 9.86
CA ALA A 186 -11.00 8.93 9.05
C ALA A 186 -11.21 8.70 7.54
N SER A 187 -11.28 7.43 7.11
CA SER A 187 -11.52 7.08 5.71
C SER A 187 -12.89 7.57 5.23
N LEU A 188 -13.95 7.35 6.00
CA LEU A 188 -15.31 7.80 5.69
C LEU A 188 -15.36 9.32 5.56
N HIS A 189 -14.76 10.02 6.54
CA HIS A 189 -14.72 11.47 6.53
C HIS A 189 -13.99 12.01 5.29
N ALA A 190 -12.79 11.47 5.01
CA ALA A 190 -11.97 11.87 3.87
C ALA A 190 -12.69 11.67 2.53
N HIS A 191 -13.31 10.50 2.32
CA HIS A 191 -14.06 10.22 1.10
C HIS A 191 -15.24 11.17 0.92
N THR A 192 -16.04 11.36 1.97
CA THR A 192 -17.23 12.24 1.93
C THR A 192 -16.83 13.69 1.69
N ALA A 193 -15.83 14.18 2.45
CA ALA A 193 -15.39 15.57 2.35
C ALA A 193 -14.82 15.92 0.96
N VAL A 194 -14.00 15.03 0.37
CA VAL A 194 -13.47 15.25 -0.98
C VAL A 194 -14.58 15.15 -2.04
N PHE A 195 -15.48 14.17 -1.90
CA PHE A 195 -16.60 14.00 -2.83
C PHE A 195 -17.53 15.22 -2.83
N ASP A 196 -17.90 15.73 -1.66
CA ASP A 196 -18.76 16.89 -1.50
C ASP A 196 -18.09 18.17 -2.00
N ALA A 197 -16.81 18.38 -1.68
CA ALA A 197 -16.04 19.53 -2.15
C ALA A 197 -15.88 19.55 -3.67
N LEU A 198 -15.76 18.37 -4.31
CA LEU A 198 -15.67 18.24 -5.76
C LEU A 198 -17.01 18.59 -6.45
N GLY A 199 -18.14 18.29 -5.80
CA GLY A 199 -19.47 18.55 -6.32
C GLY A 199 -19.77 17.82 -7.62
N THR A 200 -20.76 18.35 -8.38
CA THR A 200 -21.20 17.79 -9.66
C THR A 200 -20.50 18.39 -10.88
N ALA A 201 -19.52 19.26 -10.67
CA ALA A 201 -18.80 19.92 -11.75
C ALA A 201 -18.11 18.91 -12.68
N ASN A 202 -18.11 19.19 -13.98
CA ASN A 202 -17.38 18.36 -14.97
C ASN A 202 -15.88 18.67 -14.88
N SER A 203 -15.22 18.16 -13.83
CA SER A 203 -13.83 18.42 -13.52
C SER A 203 -12.88 17.37 -14.13
N ALA A 204 -11.59 17.67 -14.13
CA ALA A 204 -10.53 16.71 -14.51
C ALA A 204 -10.41 15.52 -13.54
N LEU A 205 -11.00 15.63 -12.36
CA LEU A 205 -10.98 14.66 -11.28
C LEU A 205 -12.35 14.01 -11.05
N ARG A 206 -12.35 12.73 -10.73
CA ARG A 206 -13.46 12.00 -10.11
C ARG A 206 -12.94 11.25 -8.88
N VAL A 207 -13.80 11.06 -7.89
CA VAL A 207 -13.56 10.15 -6.76
C VAL A 207 -14.75 9.21 -6.60
N PRO A 208 -14.58 8.00 -6.02
CA PRO A 208 -15.68 7.09 -5.74
C PRO A 208 -16.65 7.70 -4.74
N ALA A 209 -17.95 7.54 -4.97
CA ALA A 209 -18.96 7.84 -3.97
C ALA A 209 -18.94 6.82 -2.85
N VAL A 210 -19.20 7.24 -1.61
CA VAL A 210 -19.54 6.33 -0.50
C VAL A 210 -20.98 5.88 -0.71
N LEU A 211 -21.18 4.58 -0.85
CA LEU A 211 -22.50 3.97 -1.04
C LEU A 211 -23.14 3.62 0.29
N ALA A 212 -22.34 3.13 1.26
CA ALA A 212 -22.79 2.76 2.57
C ALA A 212 -21.61 2.63 3.54
N TRP A 213 -21.89 2.56 4.86
CA TRP A 213 -20.92 2.21 5.90
C TRP A 213 -21.62 1.52 7.08
N SER A 214 -20.82 0.85 7.90
CA SER A 214 -21.27 0.20 9.15
C SER A 214 -20.18 0.33 10.21
N ASP A 215 -20.49 1.01 11.30
CA ASP A 215 -19.59 1.14 12.45
C ASP A 215 -19.42 -0.22 13.16
N GLU A 216 -20.49 -1.01 13.26
CA GLU A 216 -20.47 -2.34 13.87
C GLU A 216 -19.50 -3.27 13.12
N GLN A 217 -19.59 -3.32 11.80
CA GLN A 217 -18.72 -4.13 10.94
C GLN A 217 -17.39 -3.45 10.63
N ARG A 218 -17.19 -2.20 11.06
CA ARG A 218 -16.04 -1.35 10.71
C ARG A 218 -15.79 -1.31 9.21
N MET A 219 -16.83 -1.10 8.44
CA MET A 219 -16.82 -1.24 7.00
C MET A 219 -17.29 0.03 6.29
N ILE A 220 -16.61 0.35 5.19
CA ILE A 220 -17.07 1.31 4.19
C ILE A 220 -17.30 0.59 2.86
N VAL A 221 -18.36 0.94 2.16
CA VAL A 221 -18.64 0.48 0.81
C VAL A 221 -18.58 1.66 -0.13
N VAL A 222 -17.68 1.60 -1.11
CA VAL A 222 -17.49 2.65 -2.11
C VAL A 222 -17.85 2.17 -3.50
N GLU A 223 -18.22 3.10 -4.36
CA GLU A 223 -18.51 2.86 -5.78
C GLU A 223 -17.31 2.20 -6.48
N ALA A 224 -17.54 1.20 -7.32
CA ALA A 224 -16.55 0.71 -8.25
C ALA A 224 -16.48 1.64 -9.47
N VAL A 225 -15.48 2.51 -9.48
CA VAL A 225 -15.25 3.44 -10.59
C VAL A 225 -14.55 2.71 -11.73
N GLU A 226 -15.12 2.83 -12.93
CA GLU A 226 -14.51 2.28 -14.15
C GLU A 226 -13.31 3.10 -14.58
N GLY A 227 -12.36 2.45 -15.23
CA GLY A 227 -11.19 3.08 -15.82
C GLY A 227 -10.00 2.12 -15.94
N ARG A 228 -9.04 2.50 -16.76
CA ARG A 228 -7.79 1.73 -16.88
C ARG A 228 -6.74 2.32 -15.95
N ARG A 229 -6.10 1.46 -15.17
CA ARG A 229 -5.06 1.90 -14.25
C ARG A 229 -3.91 2.58 -14.99
N VAL A 230 -3.51 3.77 -14.52
CA VAL A 230 -2.47 4.57 -15.17
C VAL A 230 -1.13 3.84 -15.22
N ASP A 231 -0.77 3.08 -14.18
CA ASP A 231 0.48 2.31 -14.11
C ASP A 231 0.56 1.16 -15.15
N THR A 232 -0.57 0.72 -15.70
CA THR A 232 -0.60 -0.34 -16.72
C THR A 232 -0.48 0.18 -18.15
N LEU A 233 -0.59 1.50 -18.37
CA LEU A 233 -0.56 2.11 -19.68
C LEU A 233 0.86 2.17 -20.27
N ARG A 234 0.93 2.30 -21.59
CA ARG A 234 2.19 2.35 -22.35
C ARG A 234 2.11 3.38 -23.47
N GLY A 235 3.28 3.78 -23.97
CA GLY A 235 3.41 4.66 -25.14
C GLY A 235 2.74 6.03 -25.00
N PRO A 236 2.20 6.60 -26.09
CA PRO A 236 1.58 7.94 -26.10
C PRO A 236 0.39 8.06 -25.15
N GLU A 237 -0.38 6.99 -24.99
CA GLU A 237 -1.53 6.97 -24.08
C GLU A 237 -1.10 7.15 -22.60
N HIS A 238 0.05 6.59 -22.23
CA HIS A 238 0.59 6.78 -20.88
C HIS A 238 0.96 8.25 -20.63
N LEU A 239 1.58 8.91 -21.60
CA LEU A 239 1.92 10.34 -21.51
C LEU A 239 0.67 11.20 -21.35
N GLU A 240 -0.37 10.92 -22.13
CA GLU A 240 -1.64 11.61 -22.02
C GLU A 240 -2.33 11.35 -20.67
N ALA A 241 -2.32 10.11 -20.20
CA ALA A 241 -2.82 9.77 -18.87
C ALA A 241 -2.06 10.50 -17.76
N MET A 242 -0.74 10.68 -17.91
CA MET A 242 0.06 11.43 -16.94
C MET A 242 -0.29 12.92 -16.92
N ARG A 243 -0.54 13.56 -18.07
CA ARG A 243 -1.05 14.95 -18.11
C ARG A 243 -2.37 15.05 -17.36
N ARG A 244 -3.29 14.14 -17.64
CA ARG A 244 -4.59 14.12 -16.94
C ARG A 244 -4.46 13.82 -15.45
N PHE A 245 -3.51 12.98 -15.07
CA PHE A 245 -3.23 12.69 -13.66
C PHE A 245 -2.71 13.94 -12.94
N GLY A 246 -1.80 14.69 -13.57
CA GLY A 246 -1.36 15.99 -13.07
C GLY A 246 -2.51 16.99 -12.92
N ALA A 247 -3.37 17.11 -13.94
CA ALA A 247 -4.57 17.96 -13.89
C ALA A 247 -5.54 17.53 -12.78
N ALA A 248 -5.71 16.22 -12.55
CA ALA A 248 -6.54 15.72 -11.46
C ALA A 248 -5.98 16.10 -10.08
N LEU A 249 -4.66 16.02 -9.89
CA LEU A 249 -4.00 16.50 -8.66
C LEU A 249 -4.15 18.03 -8.51
N GLY A 250 -3.98 18.80 -9.61
CA GLY A 250 -4.22 20.23 -9.58
C GLY A 250 -5.66 20.60 -9.17
N THR A 251 -6.63 19.81 -9.65
CA THR A 251 -8.04 19.95 -9.23
C THR A 251 -8.21 19.64 -7.74
N LEU A 252 -7.67 18.53 -7.25
CA LEU A 252 -7.74 18.14 -5.83
C LEU A 252 -7.14 19.23 -4.93
N HIS A 253 -5.95 19.72 -5.27
CA HIS A 253 -5.25 20.75 -4.51
C HIS A 253 -5.90 22.14 -4.60
N SER A 254 -6.85 22.33 -5.49
CA SER A 254 -7.65 23.57 -5.62
C SER A 254 -8.99 23.50 -4.89
N LEU A 255 -9.35 22.33 -4.33
CA LEU A 255 -10.54 22.24 -3.49
C LEU A 255 -10.33 23.03 -2.19
N PRO A 256 -11.41 23.59 -1.63
CA PRO A 256 -11.37 24.14 -0.27
C PRO A 256 -10.83 23.06 0.70
N ALA A 257 -10.01 23.49 1.66
CA ALA A 257 -9.51 22.56 2.68
C ALA A 257 -10.69 21.90 3.40
N PRO A 258 -10.86 20.56 3.32
CA PRO A 258 -11.99 19.93 3.96
C PRO A 258 -11.88 20.05 5.48
N ALA A 259 -12.97 20.48 6.13
CA ALA A 259 -12.99 20.63 7.57
C ALA A 259 -12.78 19.27 8.26
N GLY A 260 -11.98 19.24 9.33
CA GLY A 260 -11.72 18.03 10.12
C GLY A 260 -10.76 17.01 9.47
N VAL A 261 -10.14 17.35 8.34
CA VAL A 261 -9.05 16.55 7.77
C VAL A 261 -7.74 16.92 8.47
N GLU A 262 -7.01 15.90 8.93
CA GLU A 262 -5.78 16.08 9.72
C GLU A 262 -4.58 16.50 8.83
N PRO A 263 -3.55 17.13 9.44
CA PRO A 263 -2.30 17.44 8.77
C PRO A 263 -1.61 16.18 8.23
N PHE A 264 -1.01 16.30 7.03
CA PHE A 264 -0.21 15.25 6.42
C PHE A 264 1.25 15.33 6.89
N GLU A 265 1.63 14.45 7.82
CA GLU A 265 2.95 14.50 8.47
C GLU A 265 4.02 13.62 7.82
N ARG A 266 3.67 12.72 6.90
CA ARG A 266 4.58 11.65 6.42
C ARG A 266 5.87 12.20 5.80
N LEU A 267 5.79 13.29 5.05
CA LEU A 267 6.92 13.91 4.36
C LEU A 267 7.28 15.28 4.98
N GLU A 268 6.98 15.48 6.25
CA GLU A 268 7.46 16.66 6.96
C GLU A 268 8.96 16.62 7.22
N PRO A 269 9.63 17.79 7.28
CA PRO A 269 11.02 17.88 7.71
C PRO A 269 11.24 17.19 9.07
N GLY A 270 12.34 16.45 9.18
CA GLY A 270 12.69 15.67 10.39
C GLY A 270 12.18 14.23 10.41
N ARG A 271 11.26 13.83 9.51
CA ARG A 271 10.77 12.43 9.42
C ARG A 271 11.72 11.50 8.64
N GLN A 272 12.79 12.02 8.02
CA GLN A 272 13.68 11.26 7.13
C GLN A 272 14.78 10.51 7.88
N ALA A 273 15.25 11.02 9.01
CA ALA A 273 16.32 10.39 9.80
C ALA A 273 15.96 8.96 10.27
N PRO A 274 14.76 8.69 10.84
CA PRO A 274 14.35 7.33 11.17
C PRO A 274 14.28 6.40 9.96
N ALA A 275 13.88 6.92 8.78
CA ALA A 275 13.84 6.13 7.56
C ALA A 275 15.25 5.73 7.10
N ALA A 276 16.22 6.65 7.15
CA ALA A 276 17.62 6.41 6.82
C ALA A 276 18.24 5.37 7.77
N GLU A 277 17.99 5.49 9.09
CA GLU A 277 18.45 4.52 10.08
C GLU A 277 17.94 3.10 9.77
N LEU A 278 16.64 2.95 9.51
CA LEU A 278 16.05 1.63 9.19
C LEU A 278 16.61 1.05 7.88
N VAL A 279 16.81 1.87 6.86
CA VAL A 279 17.45 1.45 5.61
C VAL A 279 18.89 1.02 5.86
N GLY A 280 19.67 1.79 6.62
CA GLY A 280 21.07 1.48 6.95
C GLY A 280 21.22 0.23 7.80
N ARG A 281 20.34 0.01 8.79
CA ARG A 281 20.31 -1.22 9.59
C ARG A 281 20.02 -2.46 8.76
N ALA A 282 19.10 -2.35 7.83
CA ALA A 282 18.74 -3.45 6.93
C ALA A 282 19.78 -3.71 5.84
N ARG A 283 20.48 -2.65 5.39
CA ARG A 283 21.46 -2.67 4.32
C ARG A 283 22.69 -1.80 4.70
N PRO A 284 23.62 -2.34 5.47
CA PRO A 284 24.80 -1.62 5.95
C PRO A 284 25.68 -1.03 4.82
N ASP A 285 25.68 -1.65 3.66
CA ASP A 285 26.40 -1.19 2.46
C ASP A 285 25.94 0.19 1.94
N VAL A 286 24.69 0.58 2.23
CA VAL A 286 24.12 1.88 1.84
C VAL A 286 23.88 2.82 3.03
N ALA A 287 24.23 2.42 4.26
CA ALA A 287 23.93 3.19 5.48
C ALA A 287 24.47 4.62 5.41
N ALA A 288 25.75 4.78 5.10
CA ALA A 288 26.34 6.12 4.99
C ALA A 288 25.72 7.00 3.90
N ALA A 289 25.18 6.42 2.83
CA ALA A 289 24.48 7.18 1.78
C ALA A 289 23.10 7.63 2.28
N ALA A 290 22.37 6.78 2.99
CA ALA A 290 21.07 7.11 3.56
C ALA A 290 21.18 8.18 4.65
N GLU A 291 22.17 8.09 5.54
CA GLU A 291 22.44 9.08 6.59
C GLU A 291 22.81 10.45 6.00
N ARG A 292 23.71 10.48 5.00
CA ARG A 292 24.06 11.74 4.34
C ARG A 292 22.85 12.38 3.66
N LEU A 293 22.02 11.61 2.97
CA LEU A 293 20.80 12.12 2.35
C LEU A 293 19.84 12.70 3.41
N ALA A 294 19.63 12.01 4.53
CA ALA A 294 18.79 12.52 5.61
C ALA A 294 19.34 13.80 6.22
N GLY A 295 20.67 13.91 6.36
CA GLY A 295 21.35 15.13 6.81
C GLY A 295 21.17 16.30 5.83
N ASP A 296 21.38 16.04 4.52
CA ASP A 296 21.16 17.04 3.47
C ASP A 296 19.68 17.53 3.49
N LEU A 297 18.71 16.60 3.59
CA LEU A 297 17.28 16.93 3.68
C LEU A 297 16.92 17.75 4.92
N ALA A 298 17.58 17.51 6.06
CA ALA A 298 17.35 18.30 7.26
C ALA A 298 17.87 19.74 7.13
N ILE A 299 18.99 19.93 6.45
CA ILE A 299 19.60 21.25 6.20
C ILE A 299 18.81 22.04 5.14
N GLU A 300 18.38 21.37 4.09
CA GLU A 300 17.70 21.98 2.94
C GLU A 300 16.16 21.95 3.06
N ALA A 301 15.62 21.86 4.27
CA ALA A 301 14.18 21.84 4.48
C ALA A 301 13.51 23.08 3.86
N PRO A 302 12.45 22.91 3.03
CA PRO A 302 11.78 24.04 2.40
C PRO A 302 11.02 24.89 3.43
N ALA A 303 10.79 26.15 3.08
CA ALA A 303 9.91 27.02 3.87
C ALA A 303 8.48 26.42 3.92
N PRO A 304 7.74 26.63 5.01
CA PRO A 304 6.33 26.26 5.09
C PRO A 304 5.53 26.86 3.93
N ALA A 305 4.66 26.05 3.33
CA ALA A 305 3.76 26.46 2.27
C ALA A 305 2.30 26.36 2.75
N GLU A 306 1.41 27.09 2.09
CA GLU A 306 -0.02 27.03 2.38
C GLU A 306 -0.53 25.59 2.14
N PRO A 307 -1.21 25.00 3.14
CA PRO A 307 -1.68 23.63 3.01
C PRO A 307 -2.85 23.52 2.03
N VAL A 308 -2.83 22.46 1.23
CA VAL A 308 -3.91 22.07 0.31
C VAL A 308 -4.44 20.69 0.67
N CYS A 309 -5.59 20.30 0.09
CA CYS A 309 -6.11 18.95 0.21
C CYS A 309 -5.23 17.98 -0.58
N LEU A 310 -4.47 17.13 0.11
CA LEU A 310 -3.62 16.10 -0.48
C LEU A 310 -4.35 14.77 -0.59
N HIS A 311 -4.00 13.97 -1.60
CA HIS A 311 -4.34 12.56 -1.65
C HIS A 311 -3.58 11.74 -0.59
N GLY A 312 -2.34 12.11 -0.30
CA GLY A 312 -1.49 11.54 0.75
C GLY A 312 -0.91 10.15 0.47
N ASP A 313 -1.36 9.42 -0.56
CA ASP A 313 -0.78 8.14 -1.03
C ASP A 313 -0.79 8.08 -2.56
N VAL A 314 -0.17 9.09 -3.19
CA VAL A 314 -0.18 9.23 -4.66
C VAL A 314 0.66 8.15 -5.31
N HIS A 315 -0.04 7.19 -5.89
CA HIS A 315 0.53 6.13 -6.72
C HIS A 315 -0.21 6.06 -8.05
N LEU A 316 0.50 5.81 -9.16
CA LEU A 316 -0.14 5.70 -10.48
C LEU A 316 -1.21 4.58 -10.55
N LYS A 317 -1.09 3.54 -9.69
CA LYS A 317 -2.11 2.48 -9.55
C LYS A 317 -3.43 3.00 -8.97
N ASN A 318 -3.41 4.12 -8.22
CA ASN A 318 -4.57 4.76 -7.61
C ASN A 318 -5.26 5.75 -8.56
N GLY A 319 -4.74 5.93 -9.77
CA GLY A 319 -5.36 6.67 -10.86
C GLY A 319 -5.98 5.75 -11.91
N LEU A 320 -7.26 5.97 -12.22
CA LEU A 320 -7.98 5.26 -13.27
C LEU A 320 -8.28 6.21 -14.43
N LEU A 321 -7.69 5.94 -15.60
CA LEU A 321 -7.96 6.72 -16.80
C LEU A 321 -9.36 6.44 -17.32
N GLN A 322 -10.17 7.48 -17.40
CA GLN A 322 -11.47 7.53 -18.06
C GLN A 322 -11.37 8.32 -19.38
N ALA A 323 -12.44 8.37 -20.15
CA ALA A 323 -12.42 9.03 -21.47
C ALA A 323 -11.86 10.48 -21.45
N ARG A 324 -12.18 11.28 -20.42
CA ARG A 324 -11.79 12.70 -20.34
C ARG A 324 -11.13 13.11 -19.03
N ARG A 325 -11.06 12.24 -18.01
CA ARG A 325 -10.60 12.56 -16.66
C ARG A 325 -9.89 11.40 -16.00
N ILE A 326 -9.28 11.66 -14.87
CA ILE A 326 -8.76 10.63 -13.96
C ILE A 326 -9.75 10.47 -12.80
N ALA A 327 -10.02 9.22 -12.44
CA ALA A 327 -10.60 8.93 -11.13
C ALA A 327 -9.45 8.56 -10.17
N LEU A 328 -9.40 9.23 -9.01
CA LEU A 328 -8.50 8.89 -7.90
C LEU A 328 -9.25 8.00 -6.91
N ILE A 329 -8.62 6.90 -6.53
CA ILE A 329 -9.15 5.90 -5.60
C ILE A 329 -8.21 5.76 -4.40
N ASP A 330 -8.68 5.11 -3.31
CA ASP A 330 -7.91 4.86 -2.08
C ASP A 330 -7.57 6.17 -1.33
N LEU A 331 -8.62 6.90 -0.95
CA LEU A 331 -8.54 8.20 -0.27
C LEU A 331 -8.28 8.11 1.24
N ASP A 332 -7.87 6.95 1.76
CA ASP A 332 -7.65 6.72 3.20
C ASP A 332 -6.57 7.59 3.84
N GLN A 333 -5.72 8.21 3.04
CA GLN A 333 -4.58 9.00 3.49
C GLN A 333 -4.72 10.49 3.14
N VAL A 334 -5.93 10.91 2.77
CA VAL A 334 -6.21 12.33 2.53
C VAL A 334 -5.81 13.15 3.75
N GLY A 335 -5.11 14.24 3.51
CA GLY A 335 -4.59 15.11 4.57
C GLY A 335 -4.38 16.53 4.08
N LEU A 336 -4.03 17.44 4.98
CA LEU A 336 -3.68 18.82 4.63
C LEU A 336 -2.17 19.00 4.65
N GLY A 337 -1.58 19.54 3.59
CA GLY A 337 -0.13 19.75 3.50
C GLY A 337 0.29 20.46 2.22
N PRO A 338 1.62 20.64 2.02
CA PRO A 338 2.13 21.30 0.83
C PRO A 338 1.86 20.51 -0.44
N ALA A 339 1.40 21.16 -1.50
CA ALA A 339 1.14 20.52 -2.80
C ALA A 339 2.36 19.74 -3.34
N ALA A 340 3.57 20.18 -3.00
CA ALA A 340 4.82 19.50 -3.34
C ALA A 340 4.93 18.08 -2.76
N ALA A 341 4.21 17.74 -1.68
CA ALA A 341 4.24 16.41 -1.08
C ALA A 341 3.62 15.35 -2.02
N ASP A 342 2.43 15.60 -2.56
CA ASP A 342 1.79 14.67 -3.51
C ASP A 342 2.55 14.60 -4.84
N LEU A 343 2.95 15.74 -5.40
CA LEU A 343 3.73 15.78 -6.64
C LEU A 343 5.08 15.08 -6.46
N GLY A 344 5.78 15.35 -5.35
CA GLY A 344 7.04 14.71 -5.02
C GLY A 344 6.91 13.19 -4.86
N SER A 345 5.86 12.72 -4.18
CA SER A 345 5.57 11.28 -4.05
C SER A 345 5.27 10.62 -5.40
N ALA A 346 4.47 11.26 -6.28
CA ALA A 346 4.19 10.78 -7.63
C ALA A 346 5.48 10.68 -8.46
N MET A 347 6.29 11.75 -8.48
CA MET A 347 7.55 11.81 -9.22
C MET A 347 8.57 10.80 -8.69
N ALA A 348 8.71 10.68 -7.37
CA ALA A 348 9.55 9.66 -6.75
C ALA A 348 9.12 8.24 -7.15
N GLY A 349 7.81 7.99 -7.30
CA GLY A 349 7.28 6.73 -7.81
C GLY A 349 7.71 6.46 -9.25
N ILE A 350 7.57 7.45 -10.13
CA ILE A 350 7.97 7.35 -11.54
C ILE A 350 9.48 7.10 -11.66
N ARG A 351 10.30 7.87 -10.92
CA ARG A 351 11.77 7.73 -10.90
C ARG A 351 12.19 6.34 -10.41
N TYR A 352 11.65 5.91 -9.29
CA TYR A 352 11.93 4.58 -8.74
C TYR A 352 11.62 3.46 -9.73
N HIS A 353 10.47 3.50 -10.39
CA HIS A 353 10.12 2.49 -11.38
C HIS A 353 11.01 2.57 -12.62
N ALA A 354 11.38 3.77 -13.06
CA ALA A 354 12.31 3.96 -14.17
C ALA A 354 13.72 3.42 -13.85
N LEU A 355 14.22 3.63 -12.61
CA LEU A 355 15.48 3.08 -12.14
C LEU A 355 15.47 1.54 -12.07
N VAL A 356 14.37 0.96 -11.57
CA VAL A 356 14.25 -0.51 -11.47
C VAL A 356 14.15 -1.14 -12.85
N ALA A 357 13.47 -0.49 -13.80
CA ALA A 357 13.26 -0.99 -15.15
C ALA A 357 14.37 -0.57 -16.15
N ASP A 358 15.34 0.25 -15.73
CA ASP A 358 16.36 0.86 -16.60
C ASP A 358 15.77 1.69 -17.76
N GLU A 359 14.73 2.49 -17.45
CA GLU A 359 13.95 3.29 -18.41
C GLU A 359 14.01 4.81 -18.10
N ALA A 360 15.18 5.37 -17.76
CA ALA A 360 15.35 6.76 -17.29
C ALA A 360 14.66 7.79 -18.19
N ALA A 361 14.93 7.75 -19.51
CA ALA A 361 14.34 8.69 -20.46
C ALA A 361 12.81 8.61 -20.55
N ARG A 362 12.21 7.44 -20.26
CA ARG A 362 10.76 7.30 -20.14
C ARG A 362 10.28 7.96 -18.86
N GLY A 363 10.98 7.74 -17.75
CA GLY A 363 10.67 8.36 -16.47
C GLY A 363 10.60 9.89 -16.57
N GLU A 364 11.59 10.52 -17.19
CA GLU A 364 11.62 11.98 -17.41
C GLU A 364 10.42 12.49 -18.22
N ARG A 365 10.06 11.80 -19.31
CA ARG A 365 8.89 12.19 -20.12
C ARG A 365 7.59 12.09 -19.32
N LEU A 366 7.43 11.06 -18.48
CA LEU A 366 6.25 10.89 -17.64
C LEU A 366 6.17 11.98 -16.56
N GLN A 367 7.29 12.33 -15.92
CA GLN A 367 7.35 13.41 -14.94
C GLN A 367 6.98 14.75 -15.57
N ARG A 368 7.57 15.07 -16.74
CA ARG A 368 7.24 16.29 -17.48
C ARG A 368 5.74 16.36 -17.81
N ALA A 369 5.18 15.26 -18.33
CA ALA A 369 3.75 15.19 -18.63
C ALA A 369 2.85 15.39 -17.39
N LEU A 370 3.26 14.86 -16.24
CA LEU A 370 2.58 15.08 -14.96
C LEU A 370 2.59 16.58 -14.59
N LEU A 371 3.75 17.21 -14.62
CA LEU A 371 3.92 18.63 -14.27
C LEU A 371 3.20 19.55 -15.26
N ASP A 372 3.26 19.28 -16.55
CA ASP A 372 2.53 20.01 -17.59
C ASP A 372 1.01 19.96 -17.32
N GLY A 373 0.51 18.78 -16.97
CA GLY A 373 -0.91 18.60 -16.62
C GLY A 373 -1.30 19.36 -15.36
N TYR A 374 -0.48 19.30 -14.31
CA TYR A 374 -0.73 20.07 -13.09
C TYR A 374 -0.70 21.58 -13.36
N ALA A 375 0.31 22.06 -14.07
CA ALA A 375 0.49 23.48 -14.42
C ALA A 375 -0.65 24.05 -15.28
N SER A 376 -1.41 23.19 -15.97
CA SER A 376 -2.59 23.64 -16.73
C SER A 376 -3.75 24.10 -15.87
N LEU A 377 -3.79 23.75 -14.58
CA LEU A 377 -4.88 24.07 -13.65
C LEU A 377 -4.43 24.85 -12.41
N ARG A 378 -3.19 24.71 -12.01
CA ARG A 378 -2.63 25.30 -10.80
C ARG A 378 -1.16 25.60 -10.98
N GLU A 379 -0.67 26.69 -10.42
CA GLU A 379 0.76 27.03 -10.39
C GLU A 379 1.55 25.90 -9.70
N LEU A 380 2.72 25.58 -10.28
CA LEU A 380 3.62 24.59 -9.69
C LEU A 380 4.18 25.09 -8.36
N PRO A 381 4.38 24.19 -7.39
CA PRO A 381 5.11 24.53 -6.17
C PRO A 381 6.51 25.05 -6.50
N ASP A 382 7.10 25.77 -5.55
CA ASP A 382 8.50 26.18 -5.62
C ASP A 382 9.41 25.00 -6.00
N ALA A 383 10.34 25.25 -6.91
CA ALA A 383 11.19 24.21 -7.48
C ALA A 383 12.10 23.54 -6.43
N HIS A 384 12.56 24.28 -5.41
CA HIS A 384 13.34 23.72 -4.31
C HIS A 384 12.46 22.82 -3.43
N ALA A 385 11.25 23.28 -3.06
CA ALA A 385 10.29 22.47 -2.31
C ALA A 385 9.93 21.19 -3.05
N LEU A 386 9.72 21.25 -4.37
CA LEU A 386 9.40 20.07 -5.16
C LEU A 386 10.57 19.07 -5.18
N ARG A 387 11.80 19.52 -5.41
CA ARG A 387 13.01 18.67 -5.38
C ARG A 387 13.19 18.01 -4.01
N TRP A 388 13.01 18.79 -2.95
CA TRP A 388 13.09 18.28 -1.58
C TRP A 388 12.08 17.15 -1.33
N HIS A 389 10.81 17.34 -1.70
CA HIS A 389 9.78 16.32 -1.53
C HIS A 389 10.01 15.07 -2.40
N VAL A 390 10.56 15.22 -3.61
CA VAL A 390 10.99 14.07 -4.44
C VAL A 390 12.07 13.26 -3.71
N ALA A 391 13.10 13.93 -3.19
CA ALA A 391 14.20 13.27 -2.47
C ALA A 391 13.73 12.61 -1.17
N ALA A 392 12.90 13.30 -0.39
CA ALA A 392 12.29 12.78 0.84
C ALA A 392 11.41 11.55 0.57
N ALA A 393 10.61 11.57 -0.50
CA ALA A 393 9.77 10.44 -0.90
C ALA A 393 10.60 9.26 -1.44
N LEU A 394 11.68 9.51 -2.19
CA LEU A 394 12.60 8.44 -2.63
C LEU A 394 13.21 7.70 -1.43
N LEU A 395 13.61 8.41 -0.37
CA LEU A 395 14.12 7.79 0.86
C LEU A 395 13.00 7.09 1.66
N SER A 396 11.98 7.85 2.05
CA SER A 396 10.99 7.43 3.08
C SER A 396 9.90 6.51 2.49
N GLU A 397 9.53 6.68 1.23
CA GLU A 397 8.45 5.91 0.60
C GLU A 397 8.95 4.85 -0.39
N ARG A 398 10.15 5.00 -1.01
CA ARG A 398 10.64 4.04 -2.02
C ARG A 398 11.74 3.16 -1.44
N ALA A 399 12.85 3.72 -0.96
CA ALA A 399 13.94 2.95 -0.38
C ALA A 399 13.49 2.19 0.89
N LEU A 400 12.86 2.86 1.86
CA LEU A 400 12.35 2.22 3.05
C LEU A 400 11.24 1.19 2.74
N ARG A 401 10.39 1.45 1.76
CA ARG A 401 9.35 0.49 1.35
C ARG A 401 9.95 -0.74 0.67
N ALA A 402 11.05 -0.61 -0.08
CA ALA A 402 11.76 -1.76 -0.65
C ALA A 402 12.27 -2.68 0.47
N VAL A 403 12.80 -2.13 1.56
CA VAL A 403 13.19 -2.86 2.76
C VAL A 403 11.97 -3.48 3.46
N ASN A 404 10.96 -2.67 3.78
CA ASN A 404 9.81 -3.12 4.56
C ASN A 404 8.90 -4.12 3.83
N ARG A 405 8.98 -4.17 2.50
CA ARG A 405 8.26 -5.14 1.65
C ARG A 405 9.15 -6.25 1.13
N VAL A 406 10.43 -6.20 1.46
CA VAL A 406 11.44 -7.15 1.01
C VAL A 406 11.35 -7.38 -0.51
N ARG A 407 11.44 -6.29 -1.27
CA ARG A 407 11.34 -6.33 -2.74
C ARG A 407 12.72 -6.54 -3.36
N PRO A 408 13.00 -7.70 -3.96
CA PRO A 408 14.34 -8.02 -4.47
C PRO A 408 14.87 -6.96 -5.45
N ASP A 409 14.06 -6.57 -6.44
CA ASP A 409 14.46 -5.58 -7.45
C ASP A 409 14.78 -4.21 -6.83
N GLY A 410 13.94 -3.77 -5.88
CA GLY A 410 14.16 -2.52 -5.16
C GLY A 410 15.39 -2.57 -4.25
N LEU A 411 15.59 -3.69 -3.56
CA LEU A 411 16.77 -3.91 -2.71
C LEU A 411 18.08 -3.91 -3.50
N ALA A 412 18.07 -4.50 -4.69
CA ALA A 412 19.24 -4.50 -5.59
C ALA A 412 19.60 -3.09 -6.09
N ARG A 413 18.65 -2.16 -6.11
CA ARG A 413 18.82 -0.77 -6.61
C ARG A 413 18.89 0.29 -5.52
N LEU A 414 18.93 -0.08 -4.23
CA LEU A 414 18.89 0.90 -3.12
C LEU A 414 19.96 1.99 -3.24
N GLY A 415 21.21 1.62 -3.56
CA GLY A 415 22.28 2.59 -3.75
C GLY A 415 21.98 3.61 -4.87
N ALA A 416 21.45 3.14 -5.99
CA ALA A 416 21.04 4.00 -7.11
C ALA A 416 19.86 4.91 -6.74
N VAL A 417 18.86 4.40 -5.98
CA VAL A 417 17.73 5.19 -5.50
C VAL A 417 18.20 6.32 -4.56
N LEU A 418 19.12 6.04 -3.64
CA LEU A 418 19.66 7.06 -2.74
C LEU A 418 20.52 8.09 -3.47
N ALA A 419 21.32 7.66 -4.48
CA ALA A 419 22.11 8.57 -5.31
C ALA A 419 21.20 9.49 -6.15
N ASP A 420 20.15 8.93 -6.76
CA ASP A 420 19.15 9.69 -7.52
C ASP A 420 18.39 10.69 -6.65
N ALA A 421 18.03 10.30 -5.43
CA ALA A 421 17.38 11.20 -4.45
C ALA A 421 18.28 12.40 -4.13
N ARG A 422 19.58 12.18 -3.94
CA ARG A 422 20.54 13.24 -3.65
C ARG A 422 20.77 14.14 -4.87
N ALA A 423 20.85 13.58 -6.06
CA ALA A 423 20.94 14.33 -7.31
C ALA A 423 19.69 15.20 -7.55
N ALA A 424 18.50 14.66 -7.27
CA ALA A 424 17.25 15.43 -7.35
C ALA A 424 17.24 16.61 -6.38
N LEU A 425 17.64 16.40 -5.11
CA LEU A 425 17.73 17.47 -4.11
C LEU A 425 18.62 18.63 -4.57
N ARG A 426 19.79 18.30 -5.15
CA ARG A 426 20.76 19.29 -5.66
C ARG A 426 20.39 19.94 -6.99
N GLY A 427 19.33 19.48 -7.65
CA GLY A 427 18.93 19.97 -8.96
C GLY A 427 19.88 19.51 -10.10
N GLU A 428 20.66 18.46 -9.88
CA GLU A 428 21.57 17.88 -10.89
C GLU A 428 20.79 17.07 -11.94
N VAL A 429 19.55 16.71 -11.64
CA VAL A 429 18.60 16.06 -12.53
C VAL A 429 17.29 16.82 -12.50
N ALA A 430 16.54 16.82 -13.60
CA ALA A 430 15.24 17.50 -13.66
C ALA A 430 14.34 17.01 -12.51
N PRO A 431 13.60 17.93 -11.86
CA PRO A 431 12.66 17.56 -10.82
C PRO A 431 11.61 16.61 -11.34
#